data_0000f38d8674075a374b5a3f8be49e62
#
_entry.id   0000f38d8674075a374b5a3f8be49e62
#
_cell.length_a   1.000
_cell.length_b   1.000
_cell.length_c   1.000
_cell.angle_alpha   90.00
_cell.angle_beta   90.00
_cell.angle_gamma   90.00
#
_symmetry.space_group_name_H-M   'P 1'
#
loop_
_entity.id
_entity.type
_entity.pdbx_description
1 polymer ?
#
loop_
_entity_poly.entity_id
_entity_poly.type
_entity_poly.pdbx_seq_one_letter_code
_entity_poly.pdbx_strand_id
1 'polypeptide(L)'
;ISSLVVVGDIDQSSLLSKINFLKSWKSKEVFIPSSFDFPETNETTIYLLDKEGASQSFIVMGHQADKYDVDGDYFKSQIMNYPLGGGMSGRFFLNLREDKGWTYGANSMFMGSDKMGAFAMFTSVKTEATDSALIEIFNEFNSYRTIGISEKELQFTKDAFLGREALKYETAGQKLGFLNRILTYDLDKGYIESQANILNSITKSDIDAIAKVKIKPENMAIVIVGNKYLIKKKLKNLESSTDGLSYNFKIKEIKY
;
A
#
# COMPACT_ATOMS: atom_id res chain seq x y z
N ILE A 1 20.95 19.16 -5.75
CA ILE A 1 19.92 18.14 -5.93
C ILE A 1 18.56 18.74 -5.50
N SER A 2 18.15 19.81 -6.15
CA SER A 2 16.87 20.44 -5.87
C SER A 2 16.18 20.76 -7.17
N SER A 3 14.91 20.39 -7.28
CA SER A 3 14.05 20.76 -8.39
C SER A 3 12.95 21.69 -7.89
N LEU A 4 12.54 22.63 -8.70
CA LEU A 4 11.43 23.54 -8.42
C LEU A 4 10.35 23.35 -9.48
N VAL A 5 9.17 22.99 -9.03
CA VAL A 5 7.98 22.89 -9.88
C VAL A 5 7.00 23.98 -9.47
N VAL A 6 6.53 24.74 -10.43
CA VAL A 6 5.54 25.79 -10.18
C VAL A 6 4.35 25.59 -11.11
N VAL A 7 3.16 25.60 -10.55
CA VAL A 7 1.89 25.53 -11.26
C VAL A 7 0.98 26.63 -10.74
N GLY A 8 0.54 27.54 -11.59
CA GLY A 8 -0.31 28.66 -11.20
C GLY A 8 -0.48 29.67 -12.35
N ASP A 9 -1.20 30.72 -12.06
CA ASP A 9 -1.37 31.86 -12.98
C ASP A 9 -0.16 32.81 -12.89
N ILE A 10 0.96 32.37 -13.46
CA ILE A 10 2.21 33.14 -13.49
C ILE A 10 3.00 32.81 -14.76
N ASP A 11 3.48 33.84 -15.44
CA ASP A 11 4.39 33.69 -16.57
C ASP A 11 5.85 33.43 -16.11
N GLN A 12 6.66 32.87 -17.01
CA GLN A 12 8.04 32.51 -16.73
C GLN A 12 8.92 33.72 -16.31
N SER A 13 8.74 34.86 -16.90
CA SER A 13 9.55 36.06 -16.63
C SER A 13 9.29 36.60 -15.22
N SER A 14 8.02 36.69 -14.86
CA SER A 14 7.57 37.06 -13.50
C SER A 14 8.06 36.07 -12.46
N LEU A 15 7.96 34.76 -12.75
CA LEU A 15 8.48 33.75 -11.85
C LEU A 15 9.98 33.89 -11.63
N LEU A 16 10.77 33.97 -12.70
CA LEU A 16 12.23 34.09 -12.63
C LEU A 16 12.67 35.32 -11.84
N SER A 17 11.94 36.44 -11.98
CA SER A 17 12.19 37.64 -11.19
C SER A 17 11.98 37.39 -9.69
N LYS A 18 10.87 36.72 -9.32
CA LYS A 18 10.52 36.42 -7.92
C LYS A 18 11.50 35.43 -7.24
N ILE A 19 12.04 34.48 -7.99
CA ILE A 19 12.98 33.47 -7.46
C ILE A 19 14.46 33.85 -7.68
N ASN A 20 14.74 35.08 -8.10
CA ASN A 20 16.10 35.54 -8.40
C ASN A 20 17.08 35.38 -7.20
N PHE A 21 16.57 35.39 -5.97
CA PHE A 21 17.37 35.11 -4.75
C PHE A 21 18.04 33.75 -4.78
N LEU A 22 17.50 32.75 -5.49
CA LEU A 22 18.09 31.42 -5.63
C LEU A 22 19.44 31.46 -6.37
N LYS A 23 19.72 32.50 -7.15
CA LYS A 23 21.04 32.68 -7.80
C LYS A 23 22.19 32.82 -6.80
N SER A 24 21.89 33.23 -5.57
CA SER A 24 22.89 33.35 -4.50
C SER A 24 23.22 32.00 -3.85
N TRP A 25 22.46 30.95 -4.12
CA TRP A 25 22.72 29.62 -3.58
C TRP A 25 24.00 29.05 -4.19
N LYS A 26 24.93 28.72 -3.33
CA LYS A 26 26.18 28.08 -3.74
C LYS A 26 25.95 26.59 -3.92
N SER A 27 26.47 26.05 -5.02
CA SER A 27 26.54 24.59 -5.19
C SER A 27 27.35 24.00 -4.05
N LYS A 28 26.85 22.92 -3.47
CA LYS A 28 27.53 22.15 -2.43
C LYS A 28 27.42 20.67 -2.79
N GLU A 29 28.52 19.96 -2.64
CA GLU A 29 28.51 18.51 -2.73
C GLU A 29 27.69 17.94 -1.57
N VAL A 30 26.72 17.08 -1.92
CA VAL A 30 25.82 16.44 -0.97
C VAL A 30 25.98 14.93 -1.10
N PHE A 31 26.37 14.28 -0.03
CA PHE A 31 26.37 12.83 0.04
C PHE A 31 24.93 12.30 0.06
N ILE A 32 24.61 11.50 -0.95
CA ILE A 32 23.32 10.78 -1.01
C ILE A 32 23.63 9.32 -0.73
N PRO A 33 23.09 8.72 0.34
CA PRO A 33 23.23 7.29 0.56
C PRO A 33 22.69 6.51 -0.65
N SER A 34 23.52 5.65 -1.22
CA SER A 34 23.18 4.92 -2.46
C SER A 34 22.41 3.62 -2.22
N SER A 35 22.49 3.07 -1.01
CA SER A 35 21.82 1.82 -0.64
C SER A 35 21.42 1.82 0.82
N PHE A 36 20.33 1.12 1.09
CA PHE A 36 19.91 0.73 2.43
C PHE A 36 19.69 -0.78 2.40
N ASP A 37 20.25 -1.48 3.37
CA ASP A 37 19.92 -2.89 3.59
C ASP A 37 18.59 -2.94 4.32
N PHE A 38 17.55 -3.40 3.64
CA PHE A 38 16.25 -3.63 4.26
C PHE A 38 16.20 -5.08 4.73
N PRO A 39 15.88 -5.33 6.00
CA PRO A 39 15.76 -6.69 6.51
C PRO A 39 14.63 -7.42 5.79
N GLU A 40 14.95 -8.57 5.22
CA GLU A 40 13.93 -9.47 4.70
C GLU A 40 13.17 -10.13 5.86
N THR A 41 11.86 -10.20 5.73
CA THR A 41 11.02 -10.98 6.65
C THR A 41 10.91 -12.40 6.10
N ASN A 42 11.48 -13.39 6.82
CA ASN A 42 11.45 -14.80 6.43
C ASN A 42 10.32 -15.59 7.11
N GLU A 43 9.59 -14.96 8.02
CA GLU A 43 8.46 -15.53 8.74
C GLU A 43 7.47 -14.43 9.12
N THR A 44 6.19 -14.76 9.20
CA THR A 44 5.20 -13.80 9.68
C THR A 44 5.32 -13.62 11.19
N THR A 45 5.63 -12.39 11.61
CA THR A 45 5.82 -12.03 13.02
C THR A 45 4.84 -10.96 13.45
N ILE A 46 4.13 -11.19 14.55
CA ILE A 46 3.26 -10.22 15.22
C ILE A 46 4.06 -9.48 16.29
N TYR A 47 4.14 -8.17 16.18
CA TYR A 47 4.71 -7.25 17.16
C TYR A 47 3.58 -6.59 17.93
N LEU A 48 3.42 -6.96 19.21
CA LEU A 48 2.34 -6.48 20.07
C LEU A 48 2.83 -5.34 20.95
N LEU A 49 2.21 -4.16 20.78
CA LEU A 49 2.44 -2.98 21.61
C LEU A 49 1.22 -2.74 22.49
N ASP A 50 1.48 -2.56 23.80
CA ASP A 50 0.41 -2.32 24.75
C ASP A 50 -0.09 -0.88 24.71
N LYS A 51 -1.40 -0.73 24.65
CA LYS A 51 -2.11 0.52 24.90
C LYS A 51 -3.26 0.24 25.84
N GLU A 52 -2.99 0.39 27.14
CA GLU A 52 -3.96 0.14 28.19
C GLU A 52 -5.26 0.92 27.95
N GLY A 53 -6.40 0.27 28.18
CA GLY A 53 -7.72 0.89 28.00
C GLY A 53 -8.15 1.14 26.56
N ALA A 54 -7.36 0.75 25.56
CA ALA A 54 -7.75 0.91 24.17
C ALA A 54 -8.99 0.08 23.84
N SER A 55 -10.03 0.72 23.30
CA SER A 55 -11.26 0.09 22.82
C SER A 55 -11.11 -0.53 21.43
N GLN A 56 -10.04 -0.18 20.73
CA GLN A 56 -9.71 -0.69 19.40
C GLN A 56 -8.25 -1.15 19.35
N SER A 57 -7.97 -2.11 18.47
CA SER A 57 -6.64 -2.49 18.06
C SER A 57 -6.35 -1.91 16.68
N PHE A 58 -5.26 -1.13 16.59
CA PHE A 58 -4.74 -0.69 15.31
C PHE A 58 -3.79 -1.76 14.78
N ILE A 59 -4.06 -2.26 13.59
CA ILE A 59 -3.31 -3.33 12.93
C ILE A 59 -2.69 -2.75 11.67
N VAL A 60 -1.37 -2.85 11.56
CA VAL A 60 -0.62 -2.61 10.32
C VAL A 60 0.15 -3.86 10.01
N MET A 61 0.04 -4.36 8.79
CA MET A 61 0.83 -5.51 8.35
C MET A 61 1.38 -5.26 6.95
N GLY A 62 2.53 -5.85 6.66
CA GLY A 62 3.13 -5.68 5.36
C GLY A 62 4.41 -6.49 5.17
N HIS A 63 4.90 -6.44 3.96
CA HIS A 63 6.15 -7.06 3.53
C HIS A 63 6.84 -6.18 2.49
N GLN A 64 8.11 -6.46 2.22
CA GLN A 64 8.85 -5.80 1.16
C GLN A 64 8.24 -6.13 -0.22
N ALA A 65 8.17 -5.12 -1.08
CA ALA A 65 7.62 -5.22 -2.43
C ALA A 65 8.52 -4.53 -3.45
N ASP A 66 8.05 -4.42 -4.70
CA ASP A 66 8.81 -3.81 -5.78
C ASP A 66 9.04 -2.32 -5.55
N LYS A 67 10.16 -1.83 -6.05
CA LYS A 67 10.44 -0.39 -6.17
C LYS A 67 9.39 0.27 -7.06
N TYR A 68 9.32 1.59 -6.96
CA TYR A 68 8.49 2.36 -7.88
C TYR A 68 8.92 2.10 -9.34
N ASP A 69 7.95 1.71 -10.12
CA ASP A 69 8.05 1.49 -11.55
C ASP A 69 6.71 1.92 -12.15
N VAL A 70 6.75 2.97 -12.95
CA VAL A 70 5.54 3.70 -13.36
C VAL A 70 4.62 2.90 -14.27
N ASP A 71 5.17 1.99 -15.07
CA ASP A 71 4.45 1.18 -16.07
C ASP A 71 4.90 -0.29 -16.07
N GLY A 72 5.60 -0.73 -15.04
CA GLY A 72 6.03 -2.10 -14.87
C GLY A 72 5.28 -2.84 -13.76
N ASP A 73 6.04 -3.66 -13.01
CA ASP A 73 5.48 -4.56 -11.99
C ASP A 73 4.82 -3.81 -10.82
N TYR A 74 5.36 -2.67 -10.42
CA TYR A 74 4.74 -1.85 -9.37
C TYR A 74 3.34 -1.36 -9.80
N PHE A 75 3.19 -0.85 -11.02
CA PHE A 75 1.89 -0.40 -11.54
C PHE A 75 0.89 -1.55 -11.64
N LYS A 76 1.33 -2.71 -12.15
CA LYS A 76 0.50 -3.92 -12.19
C LYS A 76 0.07 -4.39 -10.79
N SER A 77 0.97 -4.27 -9.80
CA SER A 77 0.66 -4.57 -8.39
C SER A 77 -0.40 -3.62 -7.82
N GLN A 78 -0.42 -2.34 -8.23
CA GLN A 78 -1.48 -1.41 -7.85
C GLN A 78 -2.83 -1.80 -8.44
N ILE A 79 -2.87 -2.22 -9.72
CA ILE A 79 -4.09 -2.71 -10.38
C ILE A 79 -4.58 -3.96 -9.65
N MET A 80 -3.70 -4.94 -9.43
CA MET A 80 -4.01 -6.18 -8.71
C MET A 80 -4.54 -5.90 -7.29
N ASN A 81 -3.96 -4.95 -6.55
CA ASN A 81 -4.38 -4.64 -5.19
C ASN A 81 -5.76 -3.97 -5.11
N TYR A 82 -6.25 -3.36 -6.18
CA TYR A 82 -7.46 -2.56 -6.12
C TYR A 82 -8.70 -3.37 -5.69
N PRO A 83 -8.98 -4.56 -6.25
CA PRO A 83 -10.06 -5.42 -5.78
C PRO A 83 -9.87 -5.94 -4.35
N LEU A 84 -8.62 -6.10 -3.90
CA LEU A 84 -8.32 -6.62 -2.55
C LEU A 84 -8.57 -5.57 -1.46
N GLY A 85 -7.99 -4.38 -1.58
CA GLY A 85 -8.06 -3.36 -0.55
C GLY A 85 -7.87 -1.93 -1.03
N GLY A 86 -8.07 -1.66 -2.33
CA GLY A 86 -7.86 -0.34 -2.92
C GLY A 86 -8.94 0.72 -2.60
N GLY A 87 -9.91 0.41 -1.74
CA GLY A 87 -10.96 1.34 -1.35
C GLY A 87 -12.18 0.65 -0.75
N MET A 88 -13.29 1.36 -0.66
CA MET A 88 -14.55 0.88 -0.05
C MET A 88 -15.20 -0.29 -0.80
N SER A 89 -14.83 -0.55 -2.04
CA SER A 89 -15.26 -1.71 -2.82
C SER A 89 -14.30 -2.89 -2.74
N GLY A 90 -13.17 -2.73 -2.04
CA GLY A 90 -12.19 -3.80 -1.83
C GLY A 90 -12.67 -4.87 -0.87
N ARG A 91 -12.21 -6.11 -1.06
CA ARG A 91 -12.63 -7.28 -0.26
C ARG A 91 -12.41 -7.07 1.24
N PHE A 92 -11.29 -6.47 1.66
CA PHE A 92 -11.07 -6.18 3.08
C PHE A 92 -12.12 -5.27 3.68
N PHE A 93 -12.53 -4.22 2.96
CA PHE A 93 -13.59 -3.33 3.43
C PHE A 93 -14.93 -4.05 3.47
N LEU A 94 -15.29 -4.76 2.42
CA LEU A 94 -16.56 -5.49 2.34
C LEU A 94 -16.67 -6.56 3.44
N ASN A 95 -15.60 -7.31 3.70
CA ASN A 95 -15.58 -8.31 4.76
C ASN A 95 -15.61 -7.64 6.15
N LEU A 96 -14.56 -6.88 6.50
CA LEU A 96 -14.37 -6.42 7.89
C LEU A 96 -15.34 -5.31 8.29
N ARG A 97 -15.79 -4.46 7.34
CA ARG A 97 -16.69 -3.34 7.61
C ARG A 97 -18.15 -3.69 7.34
N GLU A 98 -18.47 -4.12 6.12
CA GLU A 98 -19.86 -4.31 5.71
C GLU A 98 -20.46 -5.60 6.27
N ASP A 99 -19.74 -6.72 6.21
CA ASP A 99 -20.23 -8.01 6.70
C ASP A 99 -20.06 -8.14 8.23
N LYS A 100 -18.87 -7.89 8.77
CA LYS A 100 -18.55 -8.13 10.19
C LYS A 100 -18.80 -6.93 11.11
N GLY A 101 -18.79 -5.71 10.62
CA GLY A 101 -18.99 -4.49 11.42
C GLY A 101 -17.91 -4.27 12.50
N TRP A 102 -16.70 -4.78 12.28
CA TRP A 102 -15.59 -4.70 13.27
C TRP A 102 -14.74 -3.44 13.14
N THR A 103 -14.80 -2.78 11.99
CA THR A 103 -13.98 -1.60 11.65
C THR A 103 -14.80 -0.52 10.96
N TYR A 104 -14.23 0.67 10.86
CA TYR A 104 -14.71 1.74 9.98
C TYR A 104 -14.02 1.73 8.62
N GLY A 105 -12.90 1.02 8.47
CA GLY A 105 -12.18 0.89 7.21
C GLY A 105 -11.04 -0.11 7.28
N ALA A 106 -10.81 -0.78 6.17
CA ALA A 106 -9.71 -1.71 5.98
C ALA A 106 -9.21 -1.55 4.55
N ASN A 107 -7.92 -1.22 4.41
CA ASN A 107 -7.32 -0.90 3.11
C ASN A 107 -5.96 -1.54 2.98
N SER A 108 -5.54 -1.78 1.74
CA SER A 108 -4.18 -2.16 1.41
C SER A 108 -3.64 -1.34 0.24
N MET A 109 -2.33 -1.22 0.16
CA MET A 109 -1.64 -0.51 -0.91
C MET A 109 -0.23 -1.04 -1.15
N PHE A 110 0.23 -0.88 -2.35
CA PHE A 110 1.65 -0.96 -2.68
C PHE A 110 2.24 0.45 -2.67
N MET A 111 3.29 0.65 -1.92
CA MET A 111 4.07 1.88 -1.86
C MET A 111 5.43 1.62 -2.47
N GLY A 112 5.93 2.55 -3.26
CA GLY A 112 7.24 2.42 -3.90
C GLY A 112 7.98 3.75 -3.93
N SER A 113 9.29 3.66 -3.77
CA SER A 113 10.25 4.73 -4.02
C SER A 113 11.32 4.23 -5.00
N ASP A 114 12.27 5.09 -5.36
CA ASP A 114 13.44 4.70 -6.18
C ASP A 114 14.35 3.67 -5.48
N LYS A 115 14.24 3.53 -4.16
CA LYS A 115 15.08 2.66 -3.33
C LYS A 115 14.39 1.35 -2.95
N MET A 116 13.12 1.41 -2.58
CA MET A 116 12.39 0.28 -2.05
C MET A 116 10.89 0.38 -2.32
N GLY A 117 10.22 -0.74 -2.18
CA GLY A 117 8.77 -0.81 -2.12
C GLY A 117 8.28 -1.64 -0.95
N ALA A 118 7.02 -1.45 -0.60
CA ALA A 118 6.33 -2.21 0.43
C ALA A 118 4.87 -2.44 0.04
N PHE A 119 4.37 -3.60 0.38
CA PHE A 119 2.93 -3.82 0.53
C PHE A 119 2.54 -3.52 1.97
N ALA A 120 1.46 -2.81 2.17
CA ALA A 120 0.89 -2.55 3.50
C ALA A 120 -0.62 -2.71 3.49
N MET A 121 -1.15 -3.36 4.55
CA MET A 121 -2.57 -3.41 4.90
C MET A 121 -2.75 -2.80 6.28
N PHE A 122 -3.79 -2.01 6.49
CA PHE A 122 -4.06 -1.36 7.76
C PHE A 122 -5.55 -1.26 8.03
N THR A 123 -5.88 -1.45 9.31
CA THR A 123 -7.25 -1.33 9.84
C THR A 123 -7.22 -1.03 11.34
N SER A 124 -8.30 -0.45 11.84
CA SER A 124 -8.58 -0.35 13.28
C SER A 124 -9.84 -1.16 13.58
N VAL A 125 -9.72 -2.20 14.38
CA VAL A 125 -10.84 -3.07 14.72
C VAL A 125 -11.19 -2.98 16.21
N LYS A 126 -12.42 -3.33 16.58
CA LYS A 126 -12.80 -3.50 17.99
C LYS A 126 -11.83 -4.46 18.68
N THR A 127 -11.41 -4.14 19.92
CA THR A 127 -10.42 -4.95 20.66
C THR A 127 -10.82 -6.42 20.75
N GLU A 128 -12.10 -6.70 20.98
CA GLU A 128 -12.63 -8.07 21.08
C GLU A 128 -12.58 -8.86 19.77
N ALA A 129 -12.49 -8.17 18.62
CA ALA A 129 -12.47 -8.77 17.29
C ALA A 129 -11.04 -8.90 16.70
N THR A 130 -9.99 -8.56 17.46
CA THR A 130 -8.61 -8.48 16.93
C THR A 130 -8.13 -9.79 16.33
N ASP A 131 -8.32 -10.90 17.01
CA ASP A 131 -7.95 -12.24 16.56
C ASP A 131 -8.78 -12.69 15.34
N SER A 132 -10.09 -12.50 15.43
CA SER A 132 -11.02 -12.85 14.34
C SER A 132 -10.75 -12.02 13.08
N ALA A 133 -10.41 -10.74 13.24
CA ALA A 133 -10.05 -9.89 12.11
C ALA A 133 -8.75 -10.34 11.42
N LEU A 134 -7.76 -10.80 12.18
CA LEU A 134 -6.56 -11.40 11.59
C LEU A 134 -6.90 -12.65 10.78
N ILE A 135 -7.74 -13.54 11.32
CA ILE A 135 -8.19 -14.75 10.62
C ILE A 135 -8.85 -14.36 9.28
N GLU A 136 -9.80 -13.42 9.31
CA GLU A 136 -10.50 -12.98 8.10
C GLU A 136 -9.56 -12.33 7.08
N ILE A 137 -8.59 -11.50 7.53
CA ILE A 137 -7.59 -10.90 6.64
C ILE A 137 -6.76 -11.98 5.93
N PHE A 138 -6.31 -13.00 6.67
CA PHE A 138 -5.53 -14.09 6.09
C PHE A 138 -6.38 -15.01 5.20
N ASN A 139 -7.65 -15.22 5.52
CA ASN A 139 -8.59 -15.92 4.66
C ASN A 139 -8.78 -15.18 3.34
N GLU A 140 -8.89 -13.84 3.36
CA GLU A 140 -8.94 -13.04 2.15
C GLU A 140 -7.65 -13.14 1.33
N PHE A 141 -6.47 -13.09 1.94
CA PHE A 141 -5.21 -13.30 1.23
C PHE A 141 -5.18 -14.68 0.55
N ASN A 142 -5.58 -15.73 1.27
CA ASN A 142 -5.61 -17.09 0.74
C ASN A 142 -6.60 -17.21 -0.43
N SER A 143 -7.82 -16.74 -0.24
CA SER A 143 -8.87 -16.76 -1.26
C SER A 143 -8.42 -15.97 -2.50
N TYR A 144 -7.83 -14.81 -2.29
CA TYR A 144 -7.35 -13.95 -3.37
C TYR A 144 -6.24 -14.61 -4.19
N ARG A 145 -5.30 -15.32 -3.54
CA ARG A 145 -4.20 -16.05 -4.20
C ARG A 145 -4.64 -17.34 -4.86
N THR A 146 -5.66 -18.04 -4.33
CA THR A 146 -6.04 -19.38 -4.81
C THR A 146 -7.22 -19.36 -5.77
N ILE A 147 -8.25 -18.59 -5.48
CA ILE A 147 -9.46 -18.46 -6.30
C ILE A 147 -9.31 -17.32 -7.33
N GLY A 148 -8.60 -16.26 -6.94
CA GLY A 148 -8.40 -15.07 -7.75
C GLY A 148 -9.59 -14.11 -7.71
N ILE A 149 -9.62 -13.18 -8.68
CA ILE A 149 -10.69 -12.19 -8.84
C ILE A 149 -11.78 -12.69 -9.81
N SER A 150 -12.93 -12.03 -9.79
CA SER A 150 -13.98 -12.21 -10.81
C SER A 150 -13.77 -11.25 -11.99
N GLU A 151 -14.38 -11.54 -13.13
CA GLU A 151 -14.41 -10.62 -14.28
C GLU A 151 -15.08 -9.28 -13.93
N LYS A 152 -16.06 -9.30 -13.02
CA LYS A 152 -16.72 -8.08 -12.52
C LYS A 152 -15.75 -7.20 -11.72
N GLU A 153 -14.92 -7.79 -10.87
CA GLU A 153 -13.87 -7.07 -10.12
C GLU A 153 -12.81 -6.49 -11.06
N LEU A 154 -12.41 -7.24 -12.10
CA LEU A 154 -11.49 -6.75 -13.12
C LEU A 154 -12.08 -5.53 -13.85
N GLN A 155 -13.30 -5.64 -14.37
CA GLN A 155 -13.94 -4.54 -15.09
C GLN A 155 -14.10 -3.30 -14.20
N PHE A 156 -14.59 -3.49 -12.97
CA PHE A 156 -14.70 -2.40 -12.00
C PHE A 156 -13.33 -1.72 -11.73
N THR A 157 -12.27 -2.51 -11.65
CA THR A 157 -10.91 -1.99 -11.47
C THR A 157 -10.47 -1.14 -12.65
N LYS A 158 -10.66 -1.64 -13.88
CA LYS A 158 -10.34 -0.89 -15.11
C LYS A 158 -11.09 0.43 -15.17
N ASP A 159 -12.39 0.42 -14.92
CA ASP A 159 -13.23 1.63 -14.92
C ASP A 159 -12.78 2.64 -13.86
N ALA A 160 -12.41 2.17 -12.67
CA ALA A 160 -11.93 3.03 -11.59
C ALA A 160 -10.59 3.70 -11.93
N PHE A 161 -9.66 2.98 -12.56
CA PHE A 161 -8.38 3.53 -12.99
C PHE A 161 -8.55 4.54 -14.13
N LEU A 162 -9.38 4.23 -15.13
CA LEU A 162 -9.72 5.16 -16.23
C LEU A 162 -10.41 6.42 -15.72
N GLY A 163 -11.36 6.30 -14.80
CA GLY A 163 -12.04 7.45 -14.20
C GLY A 163 -11.09 8.36 -13.42
N ARG A 164 -10.12 7.79 -12.71
CA ARG A 164 -9.09 8.57 -12.00
C ARG A 164 -8.14 9.31 -12.95
N GLU A 165 -7.86 8.75 -14.12
CA GLU A 165 -6.97 9.39 -15.09
C GLU A 165 -7.49 10.76 -15.54
N ALA A 166 -8.79 10.87 -15.79
CA ALA A 166 -9.44 12.12 -16.18
C ALA A 166 -9.28 13.23 -15.12
N LEU A 167 -9.25 12.84 -13.83
CA LEU A 167 -9.17 13.78 -12.71
C LEU A 167 -7.76 14.26 -12.37
N LYS A 168 -6.71 13.60 -12.86
CA LYS A 168 -5.31 13.88 -12.47
C LYS A 168 -4.81 15.29 -12.80
N TYR A 169 -5.51 16.03 -13.66
CA TYR A 169 -5.02 17.28 -14.20
C TYR A 169 -5.96 18.47 -13.95
N GLU A 170 -6.99 18.33 -13.11
CA GLU A 170 -8.00 19.37 -12.91
C GLU A 170 -7.48 20.53 -12.07
N THR A 171 -6.87 20.23 -10.93
CA THR A 171 -6.41 21.26 -9.98
C THR A 171 -4.91 21.56 -10.13
N ALA A 172 -4.49 22.75 -9.68
CA ALA A 172 -3.07 23.10 -9.63
C ALA A 172 -2.25 22.11 -8.80
N GLY A 173 -2.81 21.62 -7.67
CA GLY A 173 -2.15 20.63 -6.83
C GLY A 173 -1.96 19.29 -7.52
N GLN A 174 -2.95 18.81 -8.27
CA GLN A 174 -2.84 17.58 -9.06
C GLN A 174 -1.80 17.70 -10.17
N LYS A 175 -1.81 18.83 -10.92
CA LYS A 175 -0.78 19.14 -11.93
C LYS A 175 0.62 19.19 -11.31
N LEU A 176 0.75 19.82 -10.14
CA LEU A 176 2.01 19.90 -9.41
C LEU A 176 2.51 18.50 -9.02
N GLY A 177 1.64 17.66 -8.46
CA GLY A 177 1.97 16.27 -8.10
C GLY A 177 2.39 15.44 -9.32
N PHE A 178 1.72 15.60 -10.45
CA PHE A 178 2.06 14.95 -11.71
C PHE A 178 3.46 15.34 -12.21
N LEU A 179 3.73 16.65 -12.30
CA LEU A 179 5.02 17.15 -12.76
C LEU A 179 6.16 16.79 -11.80
N ASN A 180 5.91 16.84 -10.50
CA ASN A 180 6.88 16.44 -9.49
C ASN A 180 7.25 14.95 -9.62
N ARG A 181 6.28 14.09 -9.93
CA ARG A 181 6.51 12.66 -10.16
C ARG A 181 7.42 12.43 -11.37
N ILE A 182 7.16 13.13 -12.50
CA ILE A 182 8.01 13.05 -13.68
C ILE A 182 9.46 13.42 -13.34
N LEU A 183 9.66 14.51 -12.61
CA LEU A 183 11.01 14.96 -12.23
C LEU A 183 11.68 14.03 -11.21
N THR A 184 10.92 13.51 -10.26
CA THR A 184 11.47 12.66 -9.18
C THR A 184 11.97 11.32 -9.72
N TYR A 185 11.26 10.76 -10.69
CA TYR A 185 11.52 9.42 -11.21
C TYR A 185 12.05 9.42 -12.64
N ASP A 186 12.36 10.60 -13.20
CA ASP A 186 12.86 10.78 -14.58
C ASP A 186 12.00 10.03 -15.61
N LEU A 187 10.68 10.25 -15.54
CA LEU A 187 9.73 9.49 -16.34
C LEU A 187 9.71 9.96 -17.79
N ASP A 188 9.70 8.99 -18.70
CA ASP A 188 9.46 9.24 -20.12
C ASP A 188 8.04 9.79 -20.35
N LYS A 189 7.88 10.61 -21.40
CA LYS A 189 6.57 11.21 -21.74
C LYS A 189 5.53 10.16 -22.17
N GLY A 190 5.97 9.00 -22.65
CA GLY A 190 5.12 7.92 -23.13
C GLY A 190 4.55 7.03 -22.01
N TYR A 191 4.95 7.22 -20.74
CA TYR A 191 4.51 6.32 -19.67
C TYR A 191 2.99 6.29 -19.47
N ILE A 192 2.29 7.39 -19.76
CA ILE A 192 0.82 7.45 -19.65
C ILE A 192 0.17 6.50 -20.66
N GLU A 193 0.67 6.50 -21.91
CA GLU A 193 0.20 5.60 -22.94
C GLU A 193 0.54 4.14 -22.59
N SER A 194 1.74 3.90 -22.08
CA SER A 194 2.14 2.58 -21.57
C SER A 194 1.21 2.08 -20.46
N GLN A 195 0.89 2.91 -19.46
CA GLN A 195 -0.10 2.58 -18.42
C GLN A 195 -1.49 2.28 -19.00
N ALA A 196 -1.95 3.08 -19.95
CA ALA A 196 -3.24 2.86 -20.61
C ALA A 196 -3.26 1.51 -21.37
N ASN A 197 -2.18 1.18 -22.08
CA ASN A 197 -2.04 -0.08 -22.79
C ASN A 197 -2.04 -1.28 -21.84
N ILE A 198 -1.31 -1.20 -20.71
CA ILE A 198 -1.33 -2.22 -19.66
C ILE A 198 -2.76 -2.39 -19.12
N LEU A 199 -3.41 -1.31 -18.74
CA LEU A 199 -4.75 -1.36 -18.17
C LEU A 199 -5.79 -1.96 -19.12
N ASN A 200 -5.70 -1.64 -20.42
CA ASN A 200 -6.59 -2.18 -21.43
C ASN A 200 -6.35 -3.67 -21.67
N SER A 201 -5.09 -4.10 -21.73
CA SER A 201 -4.71 -5.48 -22.08
C SER A 201 -4.71 -6.45 -20.90
N ILE A 202 -4.55 -5.97 -19.66
CA ILE A 202 -4.46 -6.83 -18.48
C ILE A 202 -5.71 -7.71 -18.33
N THR A 203 -5.50 -8.98 -18.10
CA THR A 203 -6.55 -9.99 -17.97
C THR A 203 -6.72 -10.43 -16.50
N LYS A 204 -7.84 -11.12 -16.22
CA LYS A 204 -8.04 -11.78 -14.93
C LYS A 204 -6.89 -12.75 -14.61
N SER A 205 -6.45 -13.53 -15.57
CA SER A 205 -5.34 -14.48 -15.39
C SER A 205 -4.04 -13.77 -15.00
N ASP A 206 -3.76 -12.60 -15.57
CA ASP A 206 -2.59 -11.79 -15.20
C ASP A 206 -2.69 -11.32 -13.76
N ILE A 207 -3.85 -10.78 -13.34
CA ILE A 207 -4.08 -10.35 -11.96
C ILE A 207 -3.91 -11.51 -10.98
N ASP A 208 -4.49 -12.68 -11.29
CA ASP A 208 -4.39 -13.87 -10.45
C ASP A 208 -2.93 -14.37 -10.34
N ALA A 209 -2.16 -14.29 -11.42
CA ALA A 209 -0.74 -14.62 -11.42
C ALA A 209 0.08 -13.63 -10.58
N ILE A 210 -0.18 -12.33 -10.73
CA ILE A 210 0.49 -11.27 -9.95
C ILE A 210 0.17 -11.45 -8.46
N ALA A 211 -1.08 -11.72 -8.09
CA ALA A 211 -1.48 -11.90 -6.70
C ALA A 211 -0.70 -13.04 -6.01
N LYS A 212 -0.50 -14.16 -6.71
CA LYS A 212 0.27 -15.31 -6.20
C LYS A 212 1.71 -14.97 -5.86
N VAL A 213 2.33 -14.07 -6.62
CA VAL A 213 3.75 -13.71 -6.48
C VAL A 213 3.95 -12.50 -5.54
N LYS A 214 3.06 -11.51 -5.63
CA LYS A 214 3.26 -10.20 -4.98
C LYS A 214 2.64 -10.11 -3.58
N ILE A 215 1.68 -10.97 -3.23
CA ILE A 215 1.11 -11.04 -1.88
C ILE A 215 1.78 -12.20 -1.15
N LYS A 216 2.50 -11.90 -0.07
CA LYS A 216 3.33 -12.87 0.69
C LYS A 216 2.87 -12.96 2.15
N PRO A 217 1.72 -13.60 2.42
CA PRO A 217 1.18 -13.65 3.79
C PRO A 217 2.06 -14.46 4.74
N GLU A 218 2.93 -15.32 4.23
CA GLU A 218 3.92 -16.09 4.96
C GLU A 218 5.11 -15.27 5.48
N ASN A 219 5.31 -14.06 4.97
CA ASN A 219 6.49 -13.22 5.24
C ASN A 219 6.11 -11.79 5.70
N MET A 220 5.09 -11.66 6.55
CA MET A 220 4.61 -10.35 7.00
C MET A 220 5.16 -9.92 8.35
N ALA A 221 5.52 -8.66 8.48
CA ALA A 221 5.60 -7.99 9.76
C ALA A 221 4.21 -7.42 10.09
N ILE A 222 3.67 -7.79 11.24
CA ILE A 222 2.35 -7.35 11.73
C ILE A 222 2.56 -6.58 13.03
N VAL A 223 2.22 -5.30 13.04
CA VAL A 223 2.24 -4.47 14.24
C VAL A 223 0.81 -4.30 14.74
N ILE A 224 0.57 -4.66 15.99
CA ILE A 224 -0.72 -4.48 16.66
C ILE A 224 -0.54 -3.57 17.87
N VAL A 225 -1.25 -2.45 17.88
CA VAL A 225 -1.31 -1.53 19.02
C VAL A 225 -2.70 -1.60 19.62
N GLY A 226 -2.82 -2.07 20.86
CA GLY A 226 -4.12 -2.25 21.52
C GLY A 226 -3.99 -2.71 22.97
N ASN A 227 -5.11 -3.00 23.62
CA ASN A 227 -5.12 -3.50 25.00
C ASN A 227 -4.58 -4.94 25.07
N LYS A 228 -3.29 -5.06 25.39
CA LYS A 228 -2.57 -6.33 25.42
C LYS A 228 -3.25 -7.38 26.32
N TYR A 229 -3.80 -6.98 27.46
CA TYR A 229 -4.46 -7.91 28.39
C TYR A 229 -5.63 -8.65 27.74
N LEU A 230 -6.39 -7.96 26.89
CA LEU A 230 -7.56 -8.50 26.24
C LEU A 230 -7.22 -9.35 25.02
N ILE A 231 -6.16 -8.99 24.29
CA ILE A 231 -5.87 -9.60 22.98
C ILE A 231 -4.78 -10.68 23.02
N LYS A 232 -3.82 -10.61 23.95
CA LYS A 232 -2.65 -11.50 23.98
C LYS A 232 -3.02 -12.98 24.05
N LYS A 233 -3.97 -13.36 24.92
CA LYS A 233 -4.39 -14.76 25.07
C LYS A 233 -5.02 -15.30 23.79
N LYS A 234 -5.83 -14.48 23.13
CA LYS A 234 -6.49 -14.82 21.87
C LYS A 234 -5.48 -14.99 20.73
N LEU A 235 -4.51 -14.08 20.63
CA LEU A 235 -3.43 -14.17 19.65
C LEU A 235 -2.55 -15.42 19.86
N LYS A 236 -2.28 -15.81 21.11
CA LYS A 236 -1.55 -17.04 21.41
C LYS A 236 -2.32 -18.31 20.97
N ASN A 237 -3.64 -18.29 21.00
CA ASN A 237 -4.43 -19.39 20.48
C ASN A 237 -4.28 -19.54 18.96
N LEU A 238 -4.05 -18.44 18.22
CA LEU A 238 -3.74 -18.48 16.79
C LEU A 238 -2.37 -19.11 16.50
N GLU A 239 -1.38 -18.91 17.40
CA GLU A 239 -0.04 -19.49 17.28
C GLU A 239 -0.06 -21.04 17.36
N SER A 240 -1.02 -21.59 18.11
CA SER A 240 -1.18 -23.04 18.34
C SER A 240 -2.35 -23.68 17.57
N SER A 241 -3.14 -22.90 16.86
CA SER A 241 -4.34 -23.38 16.17
C SER A 241 -3.99 -24.09 14.86
N THR A 242 -4.43 -25.35 14.77
CA THR A 242 -4.47 -26.10 13.51
C THR A 242 -5.73 -25.79 12.69
N ASP A 243 -6.66 -25.02 13.25
CA ASP A 243 -7.97 -24.75 12.66
C ASP A 243 -7.94 -23.50 11.78
N GLY A 244 -7.62 -23.67 10.52
CA GLY A 244 -7.96 -22.74 9.45
C GLY A 244 -6.91 -21.74 9.00
N LEU A 245 -5.84 -21.47 9.74
CA LEU A 245 -4.72 -20.65 9.27
C LEU A 245 -3.54 -21.53 8.91
N SER A 246 -3.17 -21.54 7.63
CA SER A 246 -1.99 -22.24 7.11
C SER A 246 -0.67 -21.53 7.48
N TYR A 247 -0.70 -20.58 8.43
CA TYR A 247 0.44 -19.72 8.76
C TYR A 247 0.82 -19.85 10.22
N ASN A 248 2.10 -20.10 10.48
CA ASN A 248 2.67 -20.02 11.82
C ASN A 248 3.00 -18.55 12.13
N PHE A 249 2.42 -18.01 13.19
CA PHE A 249 2.74 -16.68 13.68
C PHE A 249 3.71 -16.76 14.85
N LYS A 250 4.70 -15.90 14.83
CA LYS A 250 5.56 -15.64 15.98
C LYS A 250 5.14 -14.34 16.66
N ILE A 251 4.90 -14.37 17.97
CA ILE A 251 4.47 -13.19 18.71
C ILE A 251 5.63 -12.62 19.53
N LYS A 252 5.94 -11.34 19.29
CA LYS A 252 6.94 -10.58 20.04
C LYS A 252 6.27 -9.40 20.73
N GLU A 253 6.54 -9.19 22.01
CA GLU A 253 6.11 -8.00 22.73
C GLU A 253 7.18 -6.92 22.60
N ILE A 254 6.76 -5.72 22.22
CA ILE A 254 7.63 -4.54 22.23
C ILE A 254 7.31 -3.74 23.49
N LYS A 255 8.37 -3.39 24.23
CA LYS A 255 8.29 -2.47 25.39
C LYS A 255 8.78 -1.10 24.92
N TYR A 256 8.11 -0.05 25.40
CA TYR A 256 8.58 1.34 25.27
C TYR A 256 9.70 1.61 26.25
#